data_ecd0a59fcd9ab546e6afe9b734e31cc2
#
_entry.id   ecd0a59fcd9ab546e6afe9b734e31cc2
#
_cell.length_a   1.000
_cell.length_b   1.000
_cell.length_c   1.000
_cell.angle_alpha   90.00
_cell.angle_beta   90.00
_cell.angle_gamma   90.00
#
_symmetry.space_group_name_H-M   'P 1'
#
loop_
_entity.id
_entity.type
_entity.pdbx_description
1 polymer ?
#
loop_
_entity_poly.entity_id
_entity_poly.type
_entity_poly.pdbx_seq_one_letter_code
_entity_poly.pdbx_strand_id
1 'polypeptide(L)'
;MRKQKPKKRVVLPDPVFHDVRVTKFVNHLMYDGKKNTAFTIFYTALETVKSKMPNEEKSALEIWKKALENVTPQVEVKSRRVGGATFQVPTEIRADRKESISMKNLIIFARKRGGKTMADKLAAEIVDAINDQGGAYKRKEDMHRMAEANRAFAHFRF
;
A
#
# COMPACT_ATOMS: atom_id res chain seq x y z
N MET A 1 21.35 -22.03 7.47
CA MET A 1 21.07 -21.14 6.32
C MET A 1 20.01 -21.77 5.43
N ARG A 2 19.03 -21.02 4.94
CA ARG A 2 18.04 -21.51 3.97
C ARG A 2 18.73 -21.74 2.61
N LYS A 3 18.85 -22.99 2.16
CA LYS A 3 19.43 -23.35 0.86
C LYS A 3 18.50 -23.02 -0.32
N GLN A 4 17.18 -23.03 -0.11
CA GLN A 4 16.19 -22.80 -1.17
C GLN A 4 15.21 -21.67 -0.82
N LYS A 5 14.83 -20.87 -1.81
CA LYS A 5 13.76 -19.89 -1.68
C LYS A 5 12.42 -20.63 -1.64
N PRO A 6 11.45 -20.21 -0.78
CA PRO A 6 10.12 -20.81 -0.78
C PRO A 6 9.44 -20.57 -2.12
N LYS A 7 8.71 -21.57 -2.62
CA LYS A 7 7.90 -21.44 -3.83
C LYS A 7 6.82 -20.37 -3.62
N LYS A 8 6.71 -19.41 -4.56
CA LYS A 8 5.63 -18.42 -4.53
C LYS A 8 4.30 -19.12 -4.81
N ARG A 9 3.31 -18.91 -3.96
CA ARG A 9 1.95 -19.38 -4.20
C ARG A 9 1.29 -18.54 -5.29
N VAL A 10 0.57 -19.19 -6.20
CA VAL A 10 -0.24 -18.52 -7.20
C VAL A 10 -1.45 -17.88 -6.51
N VAL A 11 -1.66 -16.59 -6.74
CA VAL A 11 -2.83 -15.86 -6.23
C VAL A 11 -3.85 -15.80 -7.35
N LEU A 12 -5.03 -16.38 -7.11
CA LEU A 12 -6.14 -16.33 -8.07
C LEU A 12 -6.72 -14.91 -8.13
N PRO A 13 -7.21 -14.48 -9.32
CA PRO A 13 -7.89 -13.19 -9.44
C PRO A 13 -9.19 -13.16 -8.62
N ASP A 14 -9.71 -11.98 -8.33
CA ASP A 14 -10.98 -11.82 -7.65
C ASP A 14 -12.17 -12.14 -8.57
N PRO A 15 -13.33 -12.52 -8.01
CA PRO A 15 -14.46 -12.96 -8.81
C PRO A 15 -15.19 -11.83 -9.55
N VAL A 16 -15.06 -10.56 -9.12
CA VAL A 16 -15.82 -9.42 -9.68
C VAL A 16 -15.02 -8.68 -10.75
N PHE A 17 -13.80 -8.29 -10.44
CA PHE A 17 -12.94 -7.50 -11.35
C PHE A 17 -11.91 -8.34 -12.10
N HIS A 18 -11.79 -9.63 -11.77
CA HIS A 18 -10.79 -10.54 -12.34
C HIS A 18 -9.34 -10.03 -12.23
N ASP A 19 -9.04 -9.26 -11.18
CA ASP A 19 -7.73 -8.65 -10.94
C ASP A 19 -7.01 -9.29 -9.75
N VAL A 20 -5.79 -9.74 -9.97
CA VAL A 20 -4.92 -10.35 -8.94
C VAL A 20 -4.53 -9.33 -7.85
N ARG A 21 -4.41 -8.03 -8.20
CA ARG A 21 -4.09 -6.98 -7.23
C ARG A 21 -5.18 -6.81 -6.19
N VAL A 22 -6.45 -6.94 -6.60
CA VAL A 22 -7.61 -6.90 -5.69
C VAL A 22 -7.52 -8.04 -4.67
N THR A 23 -7.26 -9.27 -5.12
CA THR A 23 -7.10 -10.40 -4.20
C THR A 23 -5.93 -10.20 -3.23
N LYS A 24 -4.80 -9.67 -3.70
CA LYS A 24 -3.66 -9.34 -2.83
C LYS A 24 -4.05 -8.29 -1.78
N PHE A 25 -4.77 -7.24 -2.19
CA PHE A 25 -5.23 -6.20 -1.29
C PHE A 25 -6.19 -6.75 -0.23
N VAL A 26 -7.17 -7.55 -0.64
CA VAL A 26 -8.10 -8.22 0.27
C VAL A 26 -7.38 -9.14 1.25
N ASN A 27 -6.35 -9.85 0.81
CA ASN A 27 -5.53 -10.68 1.71
C ASN A 27 -4.78 -9.85 2.76
N HIS A 28 -4.39 -8.60 2.46
CA HIS A 28 -3.81 -7.67 3.44
C HIS A 28 -4.87 -7.02 4.34
N LEU A 29 -6.08 -6.83 3.82
CA LEU A 29 -7.20 -6.26 4.56
C LEU A 29 -7.82 -7.26 5.54
N MET A 30 -7.74 -8.54 5.23
CA MET A 30 -8.36 -9.62 5.99
C MET A 30 -7.78 -9.75 7.41
N TYR A 31 -8.65 -10.02 8.39
CA TYR A 31 -8.34 -10.48 9.73
C TYR A 31 -8.94 -11.87 9.98
N ASP A 32 -8.29 -12.68 10.79
CA ASP A 32 -8.77 -13.96 11.29
C ASP A 32 -9.25 -14.94 10.19
N GLY A 33 -8.70 -14.80 8.98
CA GLY A 33 -9.12 -15.62 7.84
C GLY A 33 -10.50 -15.25 7.25
N LYS A 34 -11.15 -14.18 7.70
CA LYS A 34 -12.49 -13.75 7.26
C LYS A 34 -12.44 -13.07 5.88
N LYS A 35 -12.14 -13.85 4.85
CA LYS A 35 -11.89 -13.34 3.50
C LYS A 35 -13.12 -12.73 2.85
N ASN A 36 -14.30 -13.35 2.99
CA ASN A 36 -15.54 -12.85 2.41
C ASN A 36 -15.91 -11.47 2.98
N THR A 37 -15.77 -11.28 4.29
CA THR A 37 -15.98 -9.97 4.93
C THR A 37 -15.03 -8.91 4.37
N ALA A 38 -13.76 -9.27 4.13
CA ALA A 38 -12.79 -8.35 3.55
C ALA A 38 -13.12 -7.99 2.09
N PHE A 39 -13.65 -8.92 1.29
CA PHE A 39 -14.17 -8.64 -0.06
C PHE A 39 -15.36 -7.67 0.00
N THR A 40 -16.33 -7.93 0.87
CA THR A 40 -17.50 -7.04 1.04
C THR A 40 -17.05 -5.62 1.41
N ILE A 41 -16.13 -5.47 2.38
CA ILE A 41 -15.58 -4.18 2.76
C ILE A 41 -14.94 -3.47 1.56
N PHE A 42 -14.16 -4.18 0.77
CA PHE A 42 -13.48 -3.60 -0.39
C PHE A 42 -14.45 -3.16 -1.48
N TYR A 43 -15.44 -3.99 -1.84
CA TYR A 43 -16.42 -3.65 -2.87
C TYR A 43 -17.31 -2.48 -2.44
N THR A 44 -17.83 -2.48 -1.20
CA THR A 44 -18.59 -1.35 -0.66
C THR A 44 -17.76 -0.06 -0.62
N ALA A 45 -16.45 -0.16 -0.31
CA ALA A 45 -15.57 1.00 -0.37
C ALA A 45 -15.44 1.56 -1.79
N LEU A 46 -15.30 0.71 -2.82
CA LEU A 46 -15.23 1.15 -4.21
C LEU A 46 -16.54 1.79 -4.69
N GLU A 47 -17.69 1.25 -4.30
CA GLU A 47 -19.01 1.86 -4.58
C GLU A 47 -19.11 3.26 -3.95
N THR A 48 -18.67 3.39 -2.69
CA THR A 48 -18.61 4.67 -1.99
C THR A 48 -17.66 5.66 -2.66
N VAL A 49 -16.50 5.21 -3.16
CA VAL A 49 -15.56 6.05 -3.93
C VAL A 49 -16.24 6.54 -5.21
N LYS A 50 -16.91 5.66 -5.94
CA LYS A 50 -17.60 6.04 -7.18
C LYS A 50 -18.71 7.07 -6.93
N SER A 51 -19.47 6.93 -5.82
CA SER A 51 -20.51 7.89 -5.45
C SER A 51 -19.96 9.26 -5.04
N LYS A 52 -18.76 9.30 -4.44
CA LYS A 52 -18.08 10.55 -4.05
C LYS A 52 -17.38 11.26 -5.20
N MET A 53 -17.07 10.55 -6.27
CA MET A 53 -16.36 11.08 -7.45
C MET A 53 -17.16 10.82 -8.73
N PRO A 54 -18.38 11.36 -8.86
CA PRO A 54 -19.27 11.07 -10.00
C PRO A 54 -18.74 11.62 -11.33
N ASN A 55 -17.91 12.66 -11.29
CA ASN A 55 -17.36 13.33 -12.47
C ASN A 55 -16.12 12.62 -13.06
N GLU A 56 -15.60 11.59 -12.40
CA GLU A 56 -14.51 10.81 -12.99
C GLU A 56 -15.07 9.75 -13.95
N GLU A 57 -14.66 9.82 -15.21
CA GLU A 57 -15.02 8.84 -16.26
C GLU A 57 -14.45 7.45 -15.99
N LYS A 58 -13.42 7.35 -15.14
CA LYS A 58 -12.71 6.13 -14.78
C LYS A 58 -13.58 5.19 -13.96
N SER A 59 -13.33 3.91 -14.12
CA SER A 59 -13.92 2.89 -13.25
C SER A 59 -13.41 3.02 -11.81
N ALA A 60 -14.22 2.61 -10.82
CA ALA A 60 -13.81 2.63 -9.42
C ALA A 60 -12.51 1.84 -9.16
N LEU A 61 -12.28 0.79 -9.95
CA LEU A 61 -11.04 0.01 -9.90
C LEU A 61 -9.82 0.80 -10.38
N GLU A 62 -9.96 1.57 -11.45
CA GLU A 62 -8.86 2.42 -11.97
C GLU A 62 -8.54 3.56 -11.02
N ILE A 63 -9.56 4.16 -10.40
CA ILE A 63 -9.41 5.16 -9.36
C ILE A 63 -8.58 4.59 -8.19
N TRP A 64 -8.92 3.39 -7.71
CA TRP A 64 -8.17 2.72 -6.66
C TRP A 64 -6.73 2.38 -7.08
N LYS A 65 -6.51 1.91 -8.31
CA LYS A 65 -5.15 1.66 -8.84
C LYS A 65 -4.31 2.92 -8.86
N LYS A 66 -4.88 4.04 -9.29
CA LYS A 66 -4.20 5.35 -9.28
C LYS A 66 -3.87 5.79 -7.84
N ALA A 67 -4.81 5.63 -6.90
CA ALA A 67 -4.54 5.90 -5.48
C ALA A 67 -3.36 5.07 -4.94
N LEU A 68 -3.29 3.78 -5.29
CA LEU A 68 -2.14 2.94 -4.91
C LEU A 68 -0.83 3.44 -5.51
N GLU A 69 -0.82 3.87 -6.77
CA GLU A 69 0.36 4.44 -7.44
C GLU A 69 0.83 5.70 -6.72
N ASN A 70 -0.08 6.61 -6.38
CA ASN A 70 0.23 7.84 -5.65
C ASN A 70 0.84 7.57 -4.26
N VAL A 71 0.46 6.50 -3.59
CA VAL A 71 0.96 6.10 -2.26
C VAL A 71 2.23 5.23 -2.34
N THR A 72 2.63 4.78 -3.54
CA THR A 72 3.75 3.84 -3.70
C THR A 72 5.10 4.54 -3.51
N PRO A 73 5.90 4.14 -2.48
CA PRO A 73 7.23 4.69 -2.27
C PRO A 73 8.24 4.07 -3.24
N GLN A 74 9.21 4.87 -3.67
CA GLN A 74 10.30 4.40 -4.55
C GLN A 74 11.51 3.91 -3.77
N VAL A 75 11.74 4.50 -2.60
CA VAL A 75 12.90 4.24 -1.74
C VAL A 75 12.46 3.97 -0.30
N GLU A 76 13.23 3.14 0.40
CA GLU A 76 13.09 2.89 1.83
C GLU A 76 14.45 3.01 2.50
N VAL A 77 14.45 3.28 3.80
CA VAL A 77 15.67 3.35 4.60
C VAL A 77 15.82 2.04 5.37
N LYS A 78 17.00 1.42 5.27
CA LYS A 78 17.33 0.20 6.00
C LYS A 78 18.50 0.44 6.95
N SER A 79 18.34 0.00 8.19
CA SER A 79 19.44 0.04 9.17
C SER A 79 20.51 -0.99 8.80
N ARG A 80 21.75 -0.55 8.72
CA ARG A 80 22.94 -1.41 8.54
C ARG A 80 23.99 -1.09 9.59
N ARG A 81 24.62 -2.12 10.12
CA ARG A 81 25.72 -1.99 11.07
C ARG A 81 27.05 -2.08 10.32
N VAL A 82 27.85 -1.05 10.40
CA VAL A 82 29.17 -0.96 9.78
C VAL A 82 30.18 -0.49 10.84
N GLY A 83 31.22 -1.26 11.11
CA GLY A 83 32.25 -0.91 12.06
C GLY A 83 31.75 -0.60 13.48
N GLY A 84 30.65 -1.26 13.92
CA GLY A 84 30.06 -1.03 15.25
C GLY A 84 28.99 0.09 15.32
N ALA A 85 28.94 0.98 14.34
CA ALA A 85 27.90 2.02 14.24
C ALA A 85 26.73 1.54 13.36
N THR A 86 25.51 2.01 13.66
CA THR A 86 24.31 1.71 12.89
C THR A 86 23.96 2.88 11.99
N PHE A 87 23.96 2.66 10.68
CA PHE A 87 23.62 3.66 9.66
C PHE A 87 22.26 3.37 9.04
N GLN A 88 21.52 4.43 8.73
CA GLN A 88 20.28 4.36 7.97
C GLN A 88 20.60 4.51 6.48
N VAL A 89 20.57 3.41 5.73
CA VAL A 89 20.99 3.37 4.33
C VAL A 89 19.78 3.40 3.40
N PRO A 90 19.65 4.41 2.52
CA PRO A 90 18.58 4.45 1.54
C PRO A 90 18.77 3.37 0.47
N THR A 91 17.71 2.61 0.21
CA THR A 91 17.70 1.53 -0.78
C THR A 91 16.45 1.61 -1.65
N GLU A 92 16.59 1.32 -2.93
CA GLU A 92 15.43 1.15 -3.80
C GLU A 92 14.59 -0.05 -3.39
N ILE A 93 13.28 0.11 -3.53
CA ILE A 93 12.33 -0.94 -3.21
C ILE A 93 12.06 -1.76 -4.46
N ARG A 94 12.12 -3.09 -4.38
CA ARG A 94 11.75 -3.99 -5.48
C ARG A 94 10.26 -3.88 -5.81
N ALA A 95 9.87 -4.09 -7.08
CA ALA A 95 8.50 -3.93 -7.55
C ALA A 95 7.46 -4.69 -6.72
N ASP A 96 7.68 -5.99 -6.45
CA ASP A 96 6.78 -6.80 -5.60
C ASP A 96 6.58 -6.21 -4.20
N ARG A 97 7.63 -5.59 -3.64
CA ARG A 97 7.61 -4.99 -2.32
C ARG A 97 6.96 -3.61 -2.32
N LYS A 98 7.14 -2.82 -3.39
CA LYS A 98 6.47 -1.53 -3.58
C LYS A 98 4.96 -1.70 -3.48
N GLU A 99 4.40 -2.65 -4.25
CA GLU A 99 2.98 -2.98 -4.25
C GLU A 99 2.48 -3.39 -2.85
N SER A 100 3.23 -4.24 -2.15
CA SER A 100 2.86 -4.68 -0.80
C SER A 100 2.90 -3.53 0.23
N ILE A 101 3.87 -2.62 0.13
CA ILE A 101 4.00 -1.47 1.04
C ILE A 101 2.86 -0.48 0.81
N SER A 102 2.53 -0.15 -0.45
CA SER A 102 1.44 0.76 -0.76
C SER A 102 0.09 0.25 -0.25
N MET A 103 -0.21 -1.04 -0.49
CA MET A 103 -1.43 -1.68 0.02
C MET A 103 -1.52 -1.63 1.54
N LYS A 104 -0.42 -1.99 2.23
CA LYS A 104 -0.37 -1.98 3.70
C LYS A 104 -0.52 -0.56 4.27
N ASN A 105 0.15 0.43 3.68
CA ASN A 105 0.04 1.81 4.12
C ASN A 105 -1.41 2.31 3.98
N LEU A 106 -2.04 2.11 2.84
CA LEU A 106 -3.43 2.50 2.62
C LEU A 106 -4.36 1.88 3.67
N ILE A 107 -4.21 0.58 3.97
CA ILE A 107 -5.02 -0.12 4.97
C ILE A 107 -4.75 0.40 6.39
N ILE A 108 -3.48 0.58 6.76
CA ILE A 108 -3.09 1.05 8.10
C ILE A 108 -3.67 2.43 8.37
N PHE A 109 -3.56 3.35 7.42
CA PHE A 109 -4.06 4.71 7.59
C PHE A 109 -5.59 4.78 7.49
N ALA A 110 -6.23 3.98 6.64
CA ALA A 110 -7.68 3.82 6.66
C ALA A 110 -8.18 3.35 8.03
N ARG A 111 -7.52 2.37 8.66
CA ARG A 111 -7.89 1.89 10.01
C ARG A 111 -7.75 2.96 11.09
N LYS A 112 -6.80 3.87 10.97
CA LYS A 112 -6.58 4.98 11.93
C LYS A 112 -7.61 6.11 11.80
N ARG A 113 -8.35 6.17 10.70
CA ARG A 113 -9.40 7.19 10.52
C ARG A 113 -10.58 6.99 11.45
N GLY A 114 -11.22 8.09 11.83
CA GLY A 114 -12.55 8.08 12.40
C GLY A 114 -13.59 7.66 11.34
N GLY A 115 -14.70 7.08 11.76
CA GLY A 115 -15.79 6.65 10.89
C GLY A 115 -16.51 5.42 11.42
N LYS A 116 -17.73 5.16 10.93
CA LYS A 116 -18.56 4.05 11.40
C LYS A 116 -18.04 2.71 10.90
N THR A 117 -17.84 2.57 9.58
CA THR A 117 -17.47 1.30 8.95
C THR A 117 -16.05 1.34 8.38
N MET A 118 -15.44 0.17 8.26
CA MET A 118 -14.12 0.08 7.61
C MET A 118 -14.19 0.44 6.12
N ALA A 119 -15.34 0.19 5.47
CA ALA A 119 -15.57 0.56 4.08
C ALA A 119 -15.53 2.08 3.88
N ASP A 120 -16.22 2.85 4.75
CA ASP A 120 -16.21 4.32 4.69
C ASP A 120 -14.81 4.91 4.94
N LYS A 121 -14.08 4.32 5.91
CA LYS A 121 -12.71 4.73 6.24
C LYS A 121 -11.76 4.49 5.07
N LEU A 122 -11.88 3.32 4.42
CA LEU A 122 -11.08 2.95 3.27
C LEU A 122 -11.41 3.82 2.06
N ALA A 123 -12.70 4.07 1.80
CA ALA A 123 -13.13 4.96 0.72
C ALA A 123 -12.60 6.38 0.89
N ALA A 124 -12.64 6.91 2.11
CA ALA A 124 -12.11 8.24 2.41
C ALA A 124 -10.59 8.32 2.19
N GLU A 125 -9.83 7.29 2.63
CA GLU A 125 -8.38 7.25 2.40
C GLU A 125 -8.02 7.13 0.92
N ILE A 126 -8.81 6.37 0.12
CA ILE A 126 -8.61 6.26 -1.33
C ILE A 126 -8.83 7.62 -2.02
N VAL A 127 -9.92 8.33 -1.67
CA VAL A 127 -10.21 9.65 -2.24
C VAL A 127 -9.12 10.66 -1.91
N ASP A 128 -8.65 10.70 -0.66
CA ASP A 128 -7.56 11.58 -0.28
C ASP A 128 -6.24 11.22 -0.98
N ALA A 129 -5.95 9.91 -1.12
CA ALA A 129 -4.74 9.44 -1.82
C ALA A 129 -4.71 9.81 -3.31
N ILE A 130 -5.87 9.94 -3.97
CA ILE A 130 -5.96 10.44 -5.35
C ILE A 130 -5.63 11.92 -5.43
N ASN A 131 -6.05 12.68 -4.43
CA ASN A 131 -5.81 14.11 -4.33
C ASN A 131 -4.45 14.46 -3.72
N ASP A 132 -3.53 13.48 -3.66
CA ASP A 132 -2.20 13.60 -3.07
C ASP A 132 -2.24 14.04 -1.58
N GLN A 133 -3.26 13.58 -0.87
CA GLN A 133 -3.51 13.87 0.53
C GLN A 133 -3.67 12.58 1.34
N GLY A 134 -3.97 12.73 2.63
CA GLY A 134 -4.20 11.59 3.51
C GLY A 134 -2.93 11.04 4.17
N GLY A 135 -3.15 10.14 5.13
CA GLY A 135 -2.08 9.60 5.95
C GLY A 135 -1.14 8.67 5.18
N ALA A 136 -1.68 7.91 4.24
CA ALA A 136 -0.92 6.98 3.41
C ALA A 136 0.02 7.73 2.45
N TYR A 137 -0.45 8.81 1.84
CA TYR A 137 0.38 9.69 1.00
C TYR A 137 1.47 10.38 1.81
N LYS A 138 1.12 10.96 2.96
CA LYS A 138 2.10 11.59 3.86
C LYS A 138 3.18 10.60 4.29
N ARG A 139 2.83 9.34 4.54
CA ARG A 139 3.80 8.28 4.86
C ARG A 139 4.81 8.05 3.75
N LYS A 140 4.38 8.07 2.47
CA LYS A 140 5.30 8.01 1.32
C LYS A 140 6.27 9.18 1.33
N GLU A 141 5.75 10.39 1.50
CA GLU A 141 6.57 11.60 1.57
C GLU A 141 7.61 11.56 2.69
N ASP A 142 7.20 11.11 3.89
CA ASP A 142 8.11 10.95 5.03
C ASP A 142 9.21 9.91 4.73
N MET A 143 8.88 8.80 4.05
CA MET A 143 9.87 7.81 3.65
C MET A 143 10.88 8.38 2.65
N HIS A 144 10.44 9.15 1.66
CA HIS A 144 11.31 9.82 0.70
C HIS A 144 12.20 10.86 1.38
N ARG A 145 11.63 11.68 2.27
CA ARG A 145 12.37 12.68 3.05
C ARG A 145 13.46 12.04 3.93
N MET A 146 13.13 10.93 4.60
CA MET A 146 14.11 10.17 5.38
C MET A 146 15.23 9.60 4.51
N ALA A 147 14.89 9.10 3.32
CA ALA A 147 15.88 8.57 2.38
C ALA A 147 16.81 9.68 1.85
N GLU A 148 16.27 10.86 1.58
CA GLU A 148 17.04 12.01 1.13
C GLU A 148 17.97 12.54 2.23
N ALA A 149 17.49 12.68 3.46
CA ALA A 149 18.30 13.09 4.61
C ALA A 149 19.49 12.14 4.87
N ASN A 150 19.34 10.85 4.52
CA ASN A 150 20.39 9.84 4.68
C ASN A 150 21.15 9.54 3.38
N ARG A 151 21.04 10.38 2.35
CA ARG A 151 21.67 10.18 1.04
C ARG A 151 23.18 10.00 1.11
N ALA A 152 23.84 10.66 2.05
CA ALA A 152 25.29 10.54 2.26
C ALA A 152 25.74 9.10 2.57
N PHE A 153 24.87 8.27 3.14
CA PHE A 153 25.16 6.86 3.48
C PHE A 153 24.80 5.86 2.37
N ALA A 154 24.39 6.33 1.20
CA ALA A 154 24.01 5.47 0.08
C ALA A 154 25.14 4.53 -0.41
N HIS A 155 26.40 4.92 -0.22
CA HIS A 155 27.57 4.10 -0.58
C HIS A 155 27.72 2.83 0.29
N PHE A 156 27.07 2.76 1.46
CA PHE A 156 26.99 1.54 2.27
C PHE A 156 25.93 0.54 1.77
N ARG A 157 25.38 0.76 0.59
CA ARG A 157 24.44 -0.13 -0.07
C ARG A 157 25.19 -1.29 -0.74
N PHE A 158 24.98 -2.52 -0.25
CA PHE A 158 25.49 -3.77 -0.82
C PHE A 158 24.35 -4.68 -1.23
#